data_e211a06d4a12f0c29ef24db4a86e0bba
#
_entry.id   e211a06d4a12f0c29ef24db4a86e0bba
#
_cell.length_a   1.000
_cell.length_b   1.000
_cell.length_c   1.000
_cell.angle_alpha   90.00
_cell.angle_beta   90.00
_cell.angle_gamma   90.00
#
_symmetry.space_group_name_H-M   'P 1'
#
loop_
_entity.id
_entity.type
_entity.pdbx_description
1 polymer ?
#
loop_
_entity_poly.entity_id
_entity_poly.type
_entity_poly.pdbx_seq_one_letter_code
_entity_poly.pdbx_strand_id
1 'polypeptide(L)'
;MVSDGRIKKKADQLSFVNQKVLDQLNRYDHRIDFVLAEEAEIDEQWSYVRKKSNQRWLWHAIDHMTGKVLAYVFGKRKEVVFQKLKSLLEPFGLKRFYTDDWGTYERSFEKNQHEIGKANTQKIERKNLNFRTRIKRLTRRTICFSKQEYMHDIVIGLYINQEEFGVDIHAKQQI
;
A
#
# COMPACT_ATOMS: atom_id res chain seq x y z
N MET A 1 -4.21 26.42 30.39
CA MET A 1 -4.57 25.03 30.14
C MET A 1 -5.82 24.91 29.24
N VAL A 2 -5.76 25.33 27.95
CA VAL A 2 -6.95 25.30 27.04
C VAL A 2 -6.61 24.69 25.65
N SER A 3 -5.46 24.03 25.49
CA SER A 3 -5.00 23.59 24.17
C SER A 3 -5.41 22.15 23.78
N ASP A 4 -5.78 21.31 24.72
CA ASP A 4 -5.97 19.88 24.47
C ASP A 4 -7.32 19.55 23.78
N GLY A 5 -8.37 20.27 24.10
CA GLY A 5 -9.70 20.06 23.50
C GLY A 5 -9.83 20.46 22.03
N ARG A 6 -9.07 21.49 21.57
CA ARG A 6 -9.09 21.92 20.16
C ARG A 6 -8.34 20.97 19.23
N ILE A 7 -7.24 20.39 19.71
CA ILE A 7 -6.44 19.43 18.95
C ILE A 7 -7.21 18.13 18.76
N LYS A 8 -7.91 17.69 19.82
CA LYS A 8 -8.74 16.48 19.78
C LYS A 8 -9.92 16.64 18.81
N LYS A 9 -10.68 17.76 18.87
CA LYS A 9 -11.77 18.04 17.91
C LYS A 9 -11.30 18.10 16.45
N LYS A 10 -10.11 18.64 16.19
CA LYS A 10 -9.56 18.73 14.84
C LYS A 10 -9.08 17.36 14.31
N ALA A 11 -8.54 16.52 15.18
CA ALA A 11 -8.17 15.14 14.84
C ALA A 11 -9.42 14.27 14.57
N ASP A 12 -10.48 14.44 15.35
CA ASP A 12 -11.75 13.73 15.18
C ASP A 12 -12.47 14.17 13.87
N GLN A 13 -12.43 15.45 13.52
CA GLN A 13 -12.96 15.95 12.25
C GLN A 13 -12.18 15.42 11.04
N LEU A 14 -10.85 15.39 11.09
CA LEU A 14 -10.04 14.81 10.01
C LEU A 14 -10.28 13.30 9.87
N SER A 15 -10.43 12.59 10.97
CA SER A 15 -10.78 11.17 10.97
C SER A 15 -12.15 10.92 10.33
N PHE A 16 -13.13 11.75 10.66
CA PHE A 16 -14.49 11.68 10.09
C PHE A 16 -14.51 11.96 8.58
N VAL A 17 -13.78 12.99 8.12
CA VAL A 17 -13.70 13.32 6.68
C VAL A 17 -13.02 12.20 5.90
N ASN A 18 -11.92 11.65 6.42
CA ASN A 18 -11.22 10.56 5.77
C ASN A 18 -12.05 9.26 5.76
N GLN A 19 -12.82 8.99 6.83
CA GLN A 19 -13.73 7.84 6.84
C GLN A 19 -14.85 7.99 5.82
N LYS A 20 -15.44 9.20 5.68
CA LYS A 20 -16.43 9.45 4.63
C LYS A 20 -15.87 9.24 3.23
N VAL A 21 -14.63 9.67 2.97
CA VAL A 21 -13.98 9.44 1.68
C VAL A 21 -13.77 7.95 1.43
N LEU A 22 -13.35 7.18 2.45
CA LEU A 22 -13.21 5.73 2.34
C LEU A 22 -14.54 5.02 2.12
N ASP A 23 -15.60 5.43 2.83
CA ASP A 23 -16.95 4.87 2.67
C ASP A 23 -17.50 5.17 1.27
N GLN A 24 -17.14 6.31 0.69
CA GLN A 24 -17.45 6.66 -0.69
C GLN A 24 -16.66 5.82 -1.69
N LEU A 25 -15.37 5.63 -1.48
CA LEU A 25 -14.52 4.76 -2.31
C LEU A 25 -15.03 3.31 -2.34
N ASN A 26 -15.56 2.81 -1.22
CA ASN A 26 -16.16 1.47 -1.15
C ASN A 26 -17.52 1.34 -1.84
N ARG A 27 -18.22 2.45 -2.13
CA ARG A 27 -19.55 2.44 -2.78
C ARG A 27 -19.52 2.58 -4.29
N TYR A 28 -18.40 3.04 -4.86
CA TYR A 28 -18.29 3.10 -6.30
C TYR A 28 -17.83 1.74 -6.84
N ASP A 29 -18.62 1.22 -7.74
CA ASP A 29 -18.30 0.08 -8.59
C ASP A 29 -17.13 0.55 -9.50
N HIS A 30 -15.90 0.46 -8.96
CA HIS A 30 -14.71 0.79 -9.71
C HIS A 30 -14.59 -0.25 -10.80
N ARG A 31 -14.86 0.13 -12.04
CA ARG A 31 -14.38 -0.62 -13.20
C ARG A 31 -12.86 -0.66 -13.07
N ILE A 32 -12.38 -1.72 -12.46
CA ILE A 32 -10.98 -2.08 -12.52
C ILE A 32 -10.81 -2.56 -13.95
N ASP A 33 -10.19 -1.76 -14.79
CA ASP A 33 -9.66 -2.25 -16.04
C ASP A 33 -8.61 -3.27 -15.67
N PHE A 34 -9.02 -4.55 -15.70
CA PHE A 34 -8.09 -5.66 -15.51
C PHE A 34 -7.13 -5.64 -16.70
N VAL A 35 -6.03 -4.95 -16.54
CA VAL A 35 -4.85 -5.21 -17.36
C VAL A 35 -4.46 -6.64 -17.01
N LEU A 36 -4.50 -7.53 -17.99
CA LEU A 36 -4.01 -8.91 -17.86
C LEU A 36 -2.52 -8.81 -17.51
N ALA A 37 -2.20 -8.84 -16.23
CA ALA A 37 -0.83 -8.93 -15.77
C ALA A 37 -0.45 -10.41 -15.78
N GLU A 38 0.63 -10.76 -16.47
CA GLU A 38 1.13 -12.15 -16.48
C GLU A 38 2.17 -12.38 -15.39
N GLU A 39 2.90 -11.35 -15.04
CA GLU A 39 4.03 -11.40 -14.10
C GLU A 39 3.98 -10.24 -13.13
N ALA A 40 4.34 -10.47 -11.88
CA ALA A 40 4.34 -9.45 -10.83
C ALA A 40 5.67 -9.42 -10.06
N GLU A 41 6.08 -8.21 -9.68
CA GLU A 41 7.12 -7.99 -8.68
C GLU A 41 6.44 -7.74 -7.33
N ILE A 42 6.93 -8.37 -6.26
CA ILE A 42 6.40 -8.22 -4.90
C ILE A 42 7.53 -7.78 -3.97
N ASP A 43 7.25 -6.79 -3.14
CA ASP A 43 8.18 -6.31 -2.13
C ASP A 43 7.44 -5.65 -0.96
N GLU A 44 8.14 -5.45 0.13
CA GLU A 44 7.62 -4.73 1.28
C GLU A 44 8.54 -3.61 1.74
N GLN A 45 7.97 -2.49 2.14
CA GLN A 45 8.69 -1.39 2.73
C GLN A 45 8.12 -1.00 4.09
N TRP A 46 9.01 -0.72 5.04
CA TRP A 46 8.58 -0.30 6.35
C TRP A 46 8.72 1.21 6.57
N SER A 47 7.83 1.70 7.38
CA SER A 47 7.87 2.98 8.05
C SER A 47 7.52 2.77 9.53
N TYR A 48 7.14 3.82 10.25
CA TYR A 48 6.79 3.66 11.66
C TYR A 48 5.64 4.58 12.09
N VAL A 49 4.96 4.17 13.15
CA VAL A 49 3.91 4.93 13.79
C VAL A 49 4.35 5.29 15.21
N ARG A 50 4.36 6.58 15.56
CA ARG A 50 4.83 7.18 16.82
C ARG A 50 6.35 7.06 17.02
N LYS A 51 6.89 5.85 17.07
CA LYS A 51 8.31 5.55 17.33
C LYS A 51 8.83 4.47 16.38
N LYS A 52 10.13 4.48 16.09
CA LYS A 52 10.78 3.57 15.13
C LYS A 52 10.63 2.08 15.48
N SER A 53 10.47 1.75 16.77
CA SER A 53 10.20 0.37 17.20
C SER A 53 8.79 -0.12 16.84
N ASN A 54 7.84 0.77 16.54
CA ASN A 54 6.51 0.42 16.06
C ASN A 54 6.47 0.49 14.54
N GLN A 55 7.06 -0.51 13.89
CA GLN A 55 7.13 -0.60 12.44
C GLN A 55 5.76 -0.94 11.85
N ARG A 56 5.43 -0.23 10.75
CA ARG A 56 4.28 -0.50 9.90
C ARG A 56 4.77 -0.76 8.48
N TRP A 57 4.38 -1.88 7.91
CA TRP A 57 4.84 -2.33 6.61
C TRP A 57 3.75 -2.14 5.56
N LEU A 58 4.15 -1.58 4.43
CA LEU A 58 3.38 -1.57 3.19
C LEU A 58 3.90 -2.71 2.32
N TRP A 59 3.04 -3.67 2.08
CA TRP A 59 3.25 -4.78 1.16
C TRP A 59 2.54 -4.46 -0.13
N HIS A 60 3.18 -4.60 -1.26
CA HIS A 60 2.55 -4.34 -2.53
C HIS A 60 3.13 -5.19 -3.64
N ALA A 61 2.33 -5.37 -4.68
CA ALA A 61 2.71 -6.01 -5.92
C ALA A 61 2.52 -5.03 -7.07
N ILE A 62 3.43 -5.07 -8.03
CA ILE A 62 3.33 -4.31 -9.27
C ILE A 62 3.34 -5.25 -10.46
N ASP A 63 2.69 -4.86 -11.52
CA ASP A 63 2.83 -5.51 -12.82
C ASP A 63 4.26 -5.36 -13.34
N HIS A 64 4.90 -6.48 -13.67
CA HIS A 64 6.30 -6.51 -14.10
C HIS A 64 6.52 -5.72 -15.40
N MET A 65 5.55 -5.69 -16.31
CA MET A 65 5.68 -4.97 -17.58
C MET A 65 5.54 -3.46 -17.41
N THR A 66 4.46 -3.01 -16.76
CA THR A 66 4.10 -1.60 -16.70
C THR A 66 4.61 -0.88 -15.44
N GLY A 67 4.92 -1.63 -14.37
CA GLY A 67 5.25 -1.08 -13.06
C GLY A 67 4.06 -0.46 -12.31
N LYS A 68 2.82 -0.67 -12.77
CA LYS A 68 1.60 -0.23 -12.07
C LYS A 68 1.34 -1.12 -10.86
N VAL A 69 0.83 -0.53 -9.78
CA VAL A 69 0.43 -1.29 -8.59
C VAL A 69 -0.79 -2.15 -8.93
N LEU A 70 -0.71 -3.44 -8.65
CA LEU A 70 -1.81 -4.40 -8.77
C LEU A 70 -2.62 -4.49 -7.48
N ALA A 71 -1.92 -4.62 -6.36
CA ALA A 71 -2.54 -4.73 -5.04
C ALA A 71 -1.58 -4.27 -3.94
N TYR A 72 -2.11 -3.88 -2.80
CA TYR A 72 -1.32 -3.55 -1.61
C TYR A 72 -2.09 -3.84 -0.31
N VAL A 73 -1.34 -4.11 0.75
CA VAL A 73 -1.88 -4.30 2.11
C VAL A 73 -0.94 -3.69 3.15
N PHE A 74 -1.50 -3.32 4.31
CA PHE A 74 -0.72 -2.83 5.44
C PHE A 74 -0.70 -3.85 6.57
N GLY A 75 0.43 -3.96 7.27
CA GLY A 75 0.52 -4.85 8.41
C GLY A 75 1.90 -4.89 9.04
N LYS A 76 2.16 -5.93 9.80
CA LYS A 76 3.48 -6.29 10.29
C LYS A 76 4.20 -7.16 9.26
N ARG A 77 5.52 -7.33 9.37
CA ARG A 77 6.27 -8.28 8.53
C ARG A 77 6.00 -9.71 8.99
N LYS A 78 4.85 -10.24 8.58
CA LYS A 78 4.38 -11.57 8.94
C LYS A 78 3.71 -12.24 7.73
N GLU A 79 3.84 -13.55 7.66
CA GLU A 79 3.26 -14.38 6.61
C GLU A 79 1.76 -14.17 6.42
N VAL A 80 1.00 -14.02 7.52
CA VAL A 80 -0.45 -13.77 7.45
C VAL A 80 -0.80 -12.48 6.69
N VAL A 81 0.06 -11.47 6.69
CA VAL A 81 -0.15 -10.24 5.91
C VAL A 81 0.18 -10.48 4.45
N PHE A 82 1.23 -11.21 4.17
CA PHE A 82 1.57 -11.63 2.81
C PHE A 82 0.45 -12.48 2.18
N GLN A 83 -0.14 -13.42 2.92
CA GLN A 83 -1.27 -14.22 2.41
C GLN A 83 -2.47 -13.35 2.03
N LYS A 84 -2.73 -12.24 2.74
CA LYS A 84 -3.76 -11.28 2.34
C LYS A 84 -3.43 -10.61 1.01
N LEU A 85 -2.16 -10.22 0.79
CA LEU A 85 -1.74 -9.68 -0.51
C LEU A 85 -1.91 -10.73 -1.61
N LYS A 86 -1.47 -11.97 -1.35
CA LYS A 86 -1.58 -13.07 -2.31
C LYS A 86 -3.04 -13.30 -2.74
N SER A 87 -3.99 -13.31 -1.79
CA SER A 87 -5.42 -13.44 -2.11
C SER A 87 -5.95 -12.31 -2.99
N LEU A 88 -5.44 -11.08 -2.83
CA LEU A 88 -5.79 -9.97 -3.72
C LEU A 88 -5.21 -10.11 -5.13
N LEU A 89 -4.16 -10.92 -5.30
CA LEU A 89 -3.52 -11.16 -6.58
C LEU A 89 -4.13 -12.32 -7.36
N GLU A 90 -4.87 -13.22 -6.70
CA GLU A 90 -5.51 -14.38 -7.34
C GLU A 90 -6.36 -14.04 -8.58
N PRO A 91 -7.21 -12.97 -8.56
CA PRO A 91 -8.03 -12.62 -9.71
C PRO A 91 -7.25 -12.24 -10.97
N PHE A 92 -5.98 -11.85 -10.84
CA PHE A 92 -5.14 -11.45 -11.99
C PHE A 92 -4.62 -12.63 -12.81
N GLY A 93 -4.67 -13.87 -12.27
CA GLY A 93 -4.19 -15.06 -12.97
C GLY A 93 -2.69 -15.04 -13.27
N LEU A 94 -1.90 -14.43 -12.37
CA LEU A 94 -0.45 -14.25 -12.53
C LEU A 94 0.27 -15.59 -12.66
N LYS A 95 1.16 -15.68 -13.63
CA LYS A 95 1.95 -16.89 -13.95
C LYS A 95 3.31 -16.89 -13.26
N ARG A 96 3.88 -15.70 -12.99
CA ARG A 96 5.23 -15.57 -12.41
C ARG A 96 5.31 -14.44 -11.41
N PHE A 97 6.09 -14.69 -10.35
CA PHE A 97 6.32 -13.75 -9.26
C PHE A 97 7.82 -13.55 -9.05
N TYR A 98 8.23 -12.29 -8.98
CA TYR A 98 9.59 -11.87 -8.69
C TYR A 98 9.65 -11.26 -7.30
N THR A 99 10.54 -11.73 -6.45
CA THR A 99 10.68 -11.25 -5.07
C THR A 99 12.15 -11.16 -4.66
N ASP A 100 12.38 -10.55 -3.49
CA ASP A 100 13.65 -10.69 -2.78
C ASP A 100 13.76 -12.09 -2.11
N ASP A 101 14.89 -12.33 -1.44
CA ASP A 101 15.20 -13.60 -0.77
C ASP A 101 14.57 -13.70 0.63
N TRP A 102 13.31 -13.30 0.81
CA TRP A 102 12.63 -13.56 2.07
C TRP A 102 11.96 -14.93 2.07
N GLY A 103 12.43 -15.85 2.94
CA GLY A 103 12.03 -17.26 2.94
C GLY A 103 10.52 -17.56 3.05
N THR A 104 9.66 -16.58 3.36
CA THR A 104 8.20 -16.75 3.32
C THR A 104 7.70 -16.80 1.88
N TYR A 105 8.32 -16.06 0.97
CA TYR A 105 7.96 -16.09 -0.45
C TYR A 105 8.21 -17.47 -1.04
N GLU A 106 9.40 -18.06 -0.77
CA GLU A 106 9.75 -19.41 -1.23
C GLU A 106 8.74 -20.48 -0.82
N ARG A 107 8.23 -20.40 0.42
CA ARG A 107 7.24 -21.36 0.93
C ARG A 107 5.83 -21.16 0.40
N SER A 108 5.55 -19.99 -0.14
CA SER A 108 4.20 -19.58 -0.53
C SER A 108 3.91 -19.71 -2.02
N PHE A 109 4.94 -19.83 -2.85
CA PHE A 109 4.83 -19.99 -4.29
C PHE A 109 5.38 -21.34 -4.75
N GLU A 110 4.88 -21.83 -5.87
CA GLU A 110 5.45 -22.98 -6.56
C GLU A 110 6.79 -22.59 -7.20
N LYS A 111 7.77 -23.50 -7.19
CA LYS A 111 9.12 -23.23 -7.72
C LYS A 111 9.14 -22.79 -9.17
N ASN A 112 8.19 -23.24 -9.97
CA ASN A 112 8.06 -22.89 -11.39
C ASN A 112 7.43 -21.51 -11.61
N GLN A 113 6.78 -20.94 -10.59
CA GLN A 113 6.12 -19.63 -10.63
C GLN A 113 6.90 -18.53 -9.91
N HIS A 114 7.97 -18.89 -9.20
CA HIS A 114 8.69 -17.96 -8.34
C HIS A 114 10.16 -17.86 -8.72
N GLU A 115 10.62 -16.63 -8.93
CA GLU A 115 12.00 -16.31 -9.23
C GLU A 115 12.53 -15.30 -8.21
N ILE A 116 13.62 -15.69 -7.55
CA ILE A 116 14.29 -14.85 -6.54
C ILE A 116 15.46 -14.14 -7.21
N GLY A 117 15.54 -12.83 -7.08
CA GLY A 117 16.72 -12.11 -7.53
C GLY A 117 16.49 -10.63 -7.82
N LYS A 118 17.53 -9.84 -7.60
CA LYS A 118 17.52 -8.38 -7.78
C LYS A 118 17.38 -7.94 -9.24
N ALA A 119 17.71 -8.78 -10.19
CA ALA A 119 17.64 -8.42 -11.60
C ALA A 119 16.22 -8.11 -12.06
N ASN A 120 15.24 -8.80 -11.47
CA ASN A 120 13.83 -8.72 -11.85
C ASN A 120 12.97 -7.93 -10.86
N THR A 121 13.56 -7.28 -9.84
CA THR A 121 12.86 -6.47 -8.83
C THR A 121 13.20 -4.98 -8.89
N GLN A 122 13.85 -4.52 -9.95
CA GLN A 122 14.30 -3.13 -10.07
C GLN A 122 13.14 -2.13 -10.17
N LYS A 123 12.02 -2.51 -10.78
CA LYS A 123 10.87 -1.62 -10.94
C LYS A 123 10.16 -1.39 -9.61
N ILE A 124 9.99 -2.44 -8.79
CA ILE A 124 9.38 -2.31 -7.47
C ILE A 124 10.31 -1.56 -6.50
N GLU A 125 11.63 -1.74 -6.58
CA GLU A 125 12.58 -0.94 -5.82
C GLU A 125 12.48 0.55 -6.18
N ARG A 126 12.36 0.88 -7.46
CA ARG A 126 12.12 2.25 -7.93
C ARG A 126 10.75 2.77 -7.47
N LYS A 127 9.71 1.94 -7.49
CA LYS A 127 8.38 2.29 -6.95
C LYS A 127 8.47 2.60 -5.46
N ASN A 128 9.19 1.81 -4.67
CA ASN A 128 9.46 2.06 -3.26
C ASN A 128 10.16 3.40 -3.02
N LEU A 129 11.15 3.73 -3.84
CA LEU A 129 11.82 5.02 -3.77
C LEU A 129 10.86 6.18 -4.07
N ASN A 130 10.04 6.07 -5.11
CA ASN A 130 9.04 7.06 -5.48
C ASN A 130 8.03 7.27 -4.33
N PHE A 131 7.54 6.21 -3.73
CA PHE A 131 6.64 6.31 -2.57
C PHE A 131 7.31 7.04 -1.39
N ARG A 132 8.56 6.74 -1.08
CA ARG A 132 9.29 7.43 0.00
C ARG A 132 9.55 8.90 -0.29
N THR A 133 9.76 9.29 -1.54
CA THR A 133 9.98 10.70 -1.91
C THR A 133 8.69 11.50 -1.87
N ARG A 134 7.57 10.92 -2.29
CA ARG A 134 6.28 11.61 -2.41
C ARG A 134 5.43 11.53 -1.14
N ILE A 135 5.48 10.41 -0.42
CA ILE A 135 4.68 10.17 0.78
C ILE A 135 5.55 10.36 2.04
N LYS A 136 5.45 11.53 2.67
CA LYS A 136 6.27 11.88 3.85
C LYS A 136 6.15 10.86 5.00
N ARG A 137 5.01 10.16 5.12
CA ARG A 137 4.78 9.14 6.16
C ARG A 137 5.60 7.86 5.94
N LEU A 138 6.08 7.59 4.73
CA LEU A 138 6.96 6.47 4.40
C LEU A 138 8.44 6.79 4.59
N THR A 139 8.79 8.05 4.83
CA THR A 139 10.17 8.48 5.06
C THR A 139 10.62 8.07 6.45
N ARG A 140 11.74 7.32 6.56
CA ARG A 140 12.25 6.81 7.84
C ARG A 140 12.90 7.88 8.73
N ARG A 141 13.30 9.03 8.14
CA ARG A 141 13.86 10.18 8.84
C ARG A 141 12.95 11.37 8.58
N THR A 142 11.90 11.52 9.38
CA THR A 142 10.90 12.58 9.20
C THR A 142 10.29 12.99 10.53
N ILE A 143 9.92 14.27 10.62
CA ILE A 143 9.04 14.77 11.68
C ILE A 143 7.55 14.54 11.35
N CYS A 144 7.24 14.15 10.09
CA CYS A 144 5.88 13.92 9.59
C CYS A 144 5.39 12.48 9.84
N PHE A 145 5.89 11.81 10.88
CA PHE A 145 5.46 10.46 11.20
C PHE A 145 4.01 10.41 11.70
N SER A 146 3.37 9.29 11.48
CA SER A 146 1.99 9.07 11.90
C SER A 146 1.90 8.82 13.41
N LYS A 147 0.83 9.31 14.04
CA LYS A 147 0.55 9.06 15.45
C LYS A 147 -0.37 7.85 15.67
N GLN A 148 -1.10 7.42 14.64
CA GLN A 148 -2.04 6.30 14.67
C GLN A 148 -1.88 5.43 13.43
N GLU A 149 -1.95 4.10 13.58
CA GLU A 149 -1.79 3.13 12.47
C GLU A 149 -2.88 3.32 11.41
N TYR A 150 -4.12 3.44 11.85
CA TYR A 150 -5.26 3.68 10.97
C TYR A 150 -5.05 4.91 10.06
N MET A 151 -4.66 6.07 10.63
CA MET A 151 -4.40 7.29 9.87
C MET A 151 -3.16 7.16 8.97
N HIS A 152 -2.21 6.32 9.36
CA HIS A 152 -1.05 6.01 8.54
C HIS A 152 -1.48 5.28 7.25
N ASP A 153 -2.24 4.23 7.41
CA ASP A 153 -2.72 3.38 6.32
C ASP A 153 -3.64 4.17 5.36
N ILE A 154 -4.59 4.94 5.92
CA ILE A 154 -5.49 5.77 5.11
C ILE A 154 -4.74 6.76 4.21
N VAL A 155 -3.83 7.55 4.79
CA VAL A 155 -3.14 8.60 4.03
C VAL A 155 -2.26 8.01 2.92
N ILE A 156 -1.60 6.89 3.19
CA ILE A 156 -0.81 6.21 2.17
C ILE A 156 -1.71 5.56 1.13
N GLY A 157 -2.78 4.89 1.57
CA GLY A 157 -3.76 4.24 0.69
C GLY A 157 -4.46 5.23 -0.23
N LEU A 158 -4.88 6.41 0.26
CA LEU A 158 -5.46 7.46 -0.57
C LEU A 158 -4.50 7.92 -1.66
N TYR A 159 -3.22 8.12 -1.31
CA TYR A 159 -2.21 8.49 -2.30
C TYR A 159 -2.06 7.41 -3.38
N ILE A 160 -1.92 6.14 -2.98
CA ILE A 160 -1.79 5.02 -3.92
C ILE A 160 -3.04 4.91 -4.80
N ASN A 161 -4.23 5.01 -4.22
CA ASN A 161 -5.49 4.92 -4.97
C ASN A 161 -5.63 6.05 -5.98
N GLN A 162 -5.22 7.26 -5.64
CA GLN A 162 -5.26 8.39 -6.56
C GLN A 162 -4.25 8.24 -7.70
N GLU A 163 -2.99 7.93 -7.39
CA GLU A 163 -1.89 7.92 -8.36
C GLU A 163 -1.87 6.66 -9.24
N GLU A 164 -2.22 5.51 -8.67
CA GLU A 164 -2.08 4.22 -9.36
C GLU A 164 -3.40 3.71 -9.95
N PHE A 165 -4.52 3.98 -9.28
CA PHE A 165 -5.84 3.51 -9.72
C PHE A 165 -6.74 4.63 -10.28
N GLY A 166 -6.24 5.87 -10.32
CA GLY A 166 -6.97 7.00 -10.92
C GLY A 166 -8.24 7.39 -10.15
N VAL A 167 -8.33 7.06 -8.85
CA VAL A 167 -9.49 7.38 -8.04
C VAL A 167 -9.51 8.88 -7.75
N ASP A 168 -10.53 9.60 -8.25
CA ASP A 168 -10.73 11.01 -7.96
C ASP A 168 -11.30 11.21 -6.55
N ILE A 169 -10.41 11.48 -5.60
CA ILE A 169 -10.79 11.77 -4.20
C ILE A 169 -11.44 13.15 -4.02
N HIS A 170 -11.44 13.98 -5.05
CA HIS A 170 -12.03 15.32 -5.06
C HIS A 170 -13.36 15.38 -5.84
N ALA A 171 -13.81 14.28 -6.44
CA ALA A 171 -15.07 14.24 -7.16
C ALA A 171 -16.20 14.68 -6.23
N LYS A 172 -16.80 15.84 -6.54
CA LYS A 172 -18.03 16.30 -5.88
C LYS A 172 -19.14 15.37 -6.32
N GLN A 173 -19.87 14.82 -5.37
CA GLN A 173 -21.14 14.15 -5.70
C GLN A 173 -22.01 15.15 -6.44
N GLN A 174 -22.34 14.88 -7.68
CA GLN A 174 -23.50 15.46 -8.30
C GLN A 174 -24.70 14.79 -7.63
N ILE A 175 -25.39 15.58 -6.79
CA ILE A 175 -26.68 15.22 -6.15
C ILE A 175 -27.74 15.33 -7.22
#